data_a3cde96c250f4e85db78583a6ce20f62
#
_entry.id   a3cde96c250f4e85db78583a6ce20f62
#
_cell.length_a   1.000
_cell.length_b   1.000
_cell.length_c   1.000
_cell.angle_alpha   90.00
_cell.angle_beta   90.00
_cell.angle_gamma   90.00
#
_symmetry.space_group_name_H-M   'P 1'
#
loop_
_entity.id
_entity.type
_entity.pdbx_description
1 polymer ?
#
loop_
_entity_poly.entity_id
_entity_poly.type
_entity_poly.pdbx_seq_one_letter_code
_entity_poly.pdbx_strand_id
1 'polypeptide(L)'
;IKINPISFENHIEGKLEVTTGVLVIGHDRAGYRVDQVLDFAKKLNWPVIAEDPLSFPQAIAHAAIFLSDSEIAQELAPENVVVIGRTTLSRSTNNFIKLAKNLIVIDPRSLDIDGKREGNLLLSTLPSQVVSEKTDSNIWQKVSDLTAKKIENLQWSEQFVTLEITKSIPNSSALFVGSSRPVRDVEAFCKPRGGLEIFANRGLAG
;
A
#
# COMPACT_ATOMS: atom_id res chain seq x y z
N ILE A 1 -4.90 26.89 -15.29
CA ILE A 1 -4.57 25.49 -14.95
C ILE A 1 -4.41 24.77 -16.29
N LYS A 2 -3.19 24.42 -16.66
CA LYS A 2 -2.96 23.54 -17.80
C LYS A 2 -3.21 22.11 -17.34
N ILE A 3 -4.33 21.55 -17.76
CA ILE A 3 -4.56 20.11 -17.65
C ILE A 3 -3.78 19.47 -18.80
N ASN A 4 -2.66 18.82 -18.51
CA ASN A 4 -2.01 17.98 -19.50
C ASN A 4 -2.95 16.81 -19.77
N PRO A 5 -3.36 16.57 -21.03
CA PRO A 5 -4.14 15.38 -21.33
C PRO A 5 -3.30 14.15 -20.99
N ILE A 6 -3.88 13.25 -20.20
CA ILE A 6 -3.28 11.93 -19.96
C ILE A 6 -3.27 11.21 -21.31
N SER A 7 -2.09 10.99 -21.86
CA SER A 7 -1.97 10.21 -23.10
C SER A 7 -2.18 8.74 -22.76
N PHE A 8 -3.31 8.20 -23.17
CA PHE A 8 -3.55 6.76 -23.18
C PHE A 8 -2.83 6.15 -24.39
N GLU A 9 -1.52 6.13 -24.37
CA GLU A 9 -0.75 5.47 -25.43
C GLU A 9 -0.79 3.95 -25.22
N ASN A 10 -1.47 3.25 -26.14
CA ASN A 10 -1.37 1.82 -26.45
C ASN A 10 -1.46 0.84 -25.26
N HIS A 11 -2.47 1.00 -24.42
CA HIS A 11 -2.72 -0.02 -23.42
C HIS A 11 -3.54 -1.17 -24.04
N ILE A 12 -2.93 -2.34 -24.18
CA ILE A 12 -3.67 -3.57 -24.50
C ILE A 12 -4.51 -3.90 -23.28
N GLU A 13 -5.82 -3.83 -23.43
CA GLU A 13 -6.75 -4.12 -22.36
C GLU A 13 -6.43 -5.47 -21.70
N GLY A 14 -6.22 -5.46 -20.39
CA GLY A 14 -5.89 -6.66 -19.62
C GLY A 14 -4.41 -7.04 -19.52
N LYS A 15 -3.47 -6.32 -20.13
CA LYS A 15 -2.02 -6.56 -20.02
C LYS A 15 -1.31 -5.39 -19.33
N LEU A 16 -0.41 -5.67 -18.39
CA LEU A 16 0.49 -4.70 -17.79
C LEU A 16 1.95 -5.13 -18.04
N GLU A 17 2.72 -4.26 -18.67
CA GLU A 17 4.16 -4.42 -18.88
C GLU A 17 4.90 -3.33 -18.12
N VAL A 18 5.76 -3.73 -17.19
CA VAL A 18 6.49 -2.83 -16.29
C VAL A 18 7.87 -3.43 -15.96
N THR A 19 8.81 -2.58 -15.61
CA THR A 19 10.11 -2.98 -15.08
C THR A 19 10.01 -3.29 -13.58
N THR A 20 10.94 -2.79 -12.79
CA THR A 20 10.93 -2.91 -11.32
C THR A 20 10.00 -1.89 -10.67
N GLY A 21 9.52 -2.18 -9.47
CA GLY A 21 8.63 -1.24 -8.78
C GLY A 21 8.20 -1.67 -7.39
N VAL A 22 7.18 -0.99 -6.89
CA VAL A 22 6.53 -1.24 -5.59
C VAL A 22 5.02 -1.27 -5.78
N LEU A 23 4.36 -2.23 -5.13
CA LEU A 23 2.91 -2.30 -5.06
C LEU A 23 2.42 -1.63 -3.78
N VAL A 24 1.52 -0.67 -3.90
CA VAL A 24 0.83 -0.03 -2.79
C VAL A 24 -0.64 -0.41 -2.79
N ILE A 25 -1.13 -0.98 -1.69
CA ILE A 25 -2.51 -1.41 -1.53
C ILE A 25 -3.21 -0.41 -0.62
N GLY A 26 -4.14 0.33 -1.18
CA GLY A 26 -4.98 1.27 -0.45
C GLY A 26 -6.05 0.56 0.41
N HIS A 27 -6.68 1.30 1.30
CA HIS A 27 -7.58 0.77 2.32
C HIS A 27 -8.82 0.05 1.77
N ASP A 28 -9.33 0.48 0.62
CA ASP A 28 -10.54 -0.10 0.02
C ASP A 28 -10.24 -1.10 -1.10
N ARG A 29 -8.97 -1.25 -1.44
CA ARG A 29 -8.51 -2.20 -2.47
C ARG A 29 -9.27 -2.12 -3.79
N ALA A 30 -9.84 -0.95 -4.12
CA ALA A 30 -10.74 -0.76 -5.27
C ALA A 30 -11.94 -1.74 -5.29
N GLY A 31 -12.33 -2.27 -4.14
CA GLY A 31 -13.39 -3.29 -4.01
C GLY A 31 -12.94 -4.72 -4.34
N TYR A 32 -11.67 -4.95 -4.69
CA TYR A 32 -11.17 -6.31 -4.92
C TYR A 32 -11.06 -7.10 -3.62
N ARG A 33 -11.28 -8.42 -3.72
CA ARG A 33 -11.03 -9.35 -2.62
C ARG A 33 -9.52 -9.50 -2.37
N VAL A 34 -9.18 -9.85 -1.13
CA VAL A 34 -7.77 -10.04 -0.71
C VAL A 34 -7.04 -11.04 -1.61
N ASP A 35 -7.67 -12.20 -1.93
CA ASP A 35 -7.07 -13.24 -2.77
C ASP A 35 -6.72 -12.74 -4.18
N GLN A 36 -7.59 -11.93 -4.80
CA GLN A 36 -7.33 -11.34 -6.11
C GLN A 36 -6.12 -10.40 -6.10
N VAL A 37 -6.02 -9.57 -5.05
CA VAL A 37 -4.89 -8.66 -4.87
C VAL A 37 -3.59 -9.42 -4.58
N LEU A 38 -3.66 -10.50 -3.78
CA LEU A 38 -2.53 -11.38 -3.50
C LEU A 38 -1.99 -12.07 -4.76
N ASP A 39 -2.88 -12.54 -5.62
CA ASP A 39 -2.50 -13.16 -6.88
C ASP A 39 -1.87 -12.16 -7.85
N PHE A 40 -2.37 -10.94 -7.88
CA PHE A 40 -1.75 -9.87 -8.64
C PHE A 40 -0.36 -9.48 -8.09
N ALA A 41 -0.22 -9.36 -6.76
CA ALA A 41 1.06 -9.08 -6.11
C ALA A 41 2.11 -10.14 -6.42
N LYS A 42 1.73 -11.43 -6.44
CA LYS A 42 2.62 -12.54 -6.84
C LYS A 42 3.11 -12.40 -8.28
N LYS A 43 2.23 -11.96 -9.21
CA LYS A 43 2.61 -11.75 -10.61
C LYS A 43 3.61 -10.61 -10.77
N LEU A 44 3.46 -9.52 -10.01
CA LEU A 44 4.41 -8.41 -10.00
C LEU A 44 5.76 -8.78 -9.41
N ASN A 45 5.78 -9.59 -8.35
CA ASN A 45 7.00 -9.99 -7.63
C ASN A 45 7.81 -8.78 -7.11
N TRP A 46 7.11 -7.82 -6.52
CA TRP A 46 7.63 -6.57 -5.98
C TRP A 46 7.39 -6.47 -4.47
N PRO A 47 8.12 -5.59 -3.75
CA PRO A 47 7.76 -5.20 -2.39
C PRO A 47 6.33 -4.67 -2.35
N VAL A 48 5.59 -5.05 -1.30
CA VAL A 48 4.19 -4.69 -1.10
C VAL A 48 4.06 -3.79 0.12
N ILE A 49 3.48 -2.62 -0.04
CA ILE A 49 3.07 -1.75 1.05
C ILE A 49 1.54 -1.85 1.13
N ALA A 50 1.01 -2.21 2.29
CA ALA A 50 -0.43 -2.28 2.50
C ALA A 50 -0.84 -1.35 3.63
N GLU A 51 -1.87 -0.55 3.39
CA GLU A 51 -2.49 0.27 4.42
C GLU A 51 -3.17 -0.57 5.50
N ASP A 52 -3.62 -1.77 5.11
CA ASP A 52 -4.13 -2.80 5.99
C ASP A 52 -3.16 -4.00 5.99
N PRO A 53 -2.10 -3.98 6.80
CA PRO A 53 -1.15 -5.08 6.85
C PRO A 53 -1.76 -6.36 7.46
N LEU A 54 -2.88 -6.27 8.13
CA LEU A 54 -3.53 -7.42 8.79
C LEU A 54 -4.26 -8.34 7.79
N SER A 55 -4.51 -7.87 6.57
CA SER A 55 -5.06 -8.67 5.47
C SER A 55 -3.99 -9.19 4.50
N PHE A 56 -2.76 -8.65 4.53
CA PHE A 56 -1.72 -8.93 3.53
C PHE A 56 -0.43 -9.45 4.16
N PRO A 57 -0.28 -10.77 4.35
CA PRO A 57 0.87 -11.36 5.06
C PRO A 57 2.22 -11.12 4.38
N GLN A 58 2.24 -10.83 3.07
CA GLN A 58 3.47 -10.51 2.34
C GLN A 58 3.83 -9.02 2.33
N ALA A 59 3.05 -8.16 2.98
CA ALA A 59 3.35 -6.74 3.03
C ALA A 59 4.64 -6.48 3.84
N ILE A 60 5.37 -5.45 3.45
CA ILE A 60 6.53 -4.96 4.20
C ILE A 60 6.01 -4.26 5.46
N ALA A 61 6.42 -4.76 6.63
CA ALA A 61 6.01 -4.18 7.91
C ALA A 61 6.60 -2.78 8.09
N HIS A 62 5.83 -1.91 8.75
CA HIS A 62 6.30 -0.62 9.24
C HIS A 62 6.74 0.37 8.15
N ALA A 63 6.32 0.17 6.89
CA ALA A 63 6.70 1.03 5.78
C ALA A 63 6.35 2.50 6.03
N ALA A 64 5.19 2.80 6.61
CA ALA A 64 4.78 4.15 6.95
C ALA A 64 5.72 4.83 7.98
N ILE A 65 6.47 4.08 8.79
CA ILE A 65 7.46 4.61 9.72
C ILE A 65 8.76 4.93 9.00
N PHE A 66 9.41 3.93 8.39
CA PHE A 66 10.75 4.16 7.82
C PHE A 66 10.73 5.05 6.57
N LEU A 67 9.65 5.08 5.80
CA LEU A 67 9.48 6.02 4.69
C LEU A 67 9.23 7.47 5.14
N SER A 68 9.10 7.74 6.44
CA SER A 68 9.11 9.11 6.96
C SER A 68 10.50 9.74 6.97
N ASP A 69 11.54 8.92 6.90
CA ASP A 69 12.91 9.35 6.68
C ASP A 69 13.14 9.58 5.18
N SER A 70 13.51 10.81 4.83
CA SER A 70 13.65 11.21 3.43
C SER A 70 14.84 10.54 2.72
N GLU A 71 15.90 10.20 3.44
CA GLU A 71 17.07 9.53 2.87
C GLU A 71 16.72 8.08 2.53
N ILE A 72 16.07 7.38 3.45
CA ILE A 72 15.58 6.02 3.22
C ILE A 72 14.56 6.01 2.08
N ALA A 73 13.63 6.95 2.05
CA ALA A 73 12.63 7.03 0.99
C ALA A 73 13.26 7.26 -0.38
N GLN A 74 14.30 8.10 -0.48
CA GLN A 74 15.04 8.35 -1.72
C GLN A 74 15.86 7.12 -2.16
N GLU A 75 16.53 6.42 -1.23
CA GLU A 75 17.28 5.19 -1.54
C GLU A 75 16.37 4.08 -2.06
N LEU A 76 15.13 4.01 -1.55
CA LEU A 76 14.13 3.03 -1.94
C LEU A 76 13.26 3.50 -3.12
N ALA A 77 13.49 4.69 -3.67
CA ALA A 77 12.63 5.28 -4.70
C ALA A 77 12.49 4.34 -5.92
N PRO A 78 11.26 3.96 -6.29
CA PRO A 78 11.03 2.98 -7.32
C PRO A 78 10.95 3.61 -8.72
N GLU A 79 11.16 2.81 -9.74
CA GLU A 79 10.85 3.22 -11.11
C GLU A 79 9.34 3.29 -11.32
N ASN A 80 8.64 2.24 -10.90
CA ASN A 80 7.19 2.16 -11.02
C ASN A 80 6.53 2.01 -9.65
N VAL A 81 5.40 2.67 -9.44
CA VAL A 81 4.47 2.38 -8.35
C VAL A 81 3.13 1.98 -8.95
N VAL A 82 2.63 0.82 -8.54
CA VAL A 82 1.24 0.42 -8.80
C VAL A 82 0.44 0.67 -7.51
N VAL A 83 -0.63 1.43 -7.60
CA VAL A 83 -1.57 1.67 -6.49
C VAL A 83 -2.89 0.97 -6.79
N ILE A 84 -3.35 0.12 -5.88
CA ILE A 84 -4.69 -0.49 -5.95
C ILE A 84 -5.62 0.25 -5.00
N GLY A 85 -6.68 0.84 -5.53
CA GLY A 85 -7.65 1.60 -4.77
C GLY A 85 -7.17 2.99 -4.35
N ARG A 86 -7.80 3.56 -3.34
CA ARG A 86 -7.44 4.88 -2.82
C ARG A 86 -6.14 4.83 -2.05
N THR A 87 -5.28 5.81 -2.28
CA THR A 87 -4.04 5.97 -1.52
C THR A 87 -4.32 6.19 -0.04
N THR A 88 -3.36 5.79 0.76
CA THR A 88 -3.43 5.82 2.21
C THR A 88 -3.49 7.23 2.79
N LEU A 89 -3.85 7.37 4.07
CA LEU A 89 -3.71 8.62 4.81
C LEU A 89 -2.30 8.86 5.34
N SER A 90 -1.38 7.91 5.19
CA SER A 90 0.02 8.08 5.56
C SER A 90 0.67 9.11 4.65
N ARG A 91 1.19 10.18 5.25
CA ARG A 91 1.92 11.22 4.51
C ARG A 91 3.23 10.68 3.93
N SER A 92 3.92 9.82 4.69
CA SER A 92 5.17 9.22 4.26
C SER A 92 4.97 8.32 3.05
N THR A 93 3.99 7.43 3.06
CA THR A 93 3.64 6.59 1.93
C THR A 93 3.22 7.42 0.71
N ASN A 94 2.38 8.45 0.92
CA ASN A 94 1.97 9.33 -0.18
C ASN A 94 3.14 10.15 -0.76
N ASN A 95 4.08 10.60 0.07
CA ASN A 95 5.27 11.30 -0.41
C ASN A 95 6.20 10.34 -1.16
N PHE A 96 6.33 9.10 -0.68
CA PHE A 96 7.10 8.06 -1.35
C PHE A 96 6.55 7.72 -2.75
N ILE A 97 5.22 7.59 -2.89
CA ILE A 97 4.57 7.35 -4.19
C ILE A 97 4.97 8.42 -5.21
N LYS A 98 5.13 9.68 -4.80
CA LYS A 98 5.54 10.78 -5.68
C LYS A 98 6.99 10.72 -6.15
N LEU A 99 7.82 9.88 -5.54
CA LEU A 99 9.22 9.68 -5.97
C LEU A 99 9.32 8.74 -7.18
N ALA A 100 8.26 7.99 -7.48
CA ALA A 100 8.24 7.10 -8.63
C ALA A 100 8.33 7.87 -9.95
N LYS A 101 9.01 7.28 -10.92
CA LYS A 101 9.00 7.83 -12.30
C LYS A 101 7.64 7.61 -12.97
N ASN A 102 7.03 6.46 -12.71
CA ASN A 102 5.73 6.10 -13.25
C ASN A 102 4.77 5.69 -12.14
N LEU A 103 3.59 6.29 -12.14
CA LEU A 103 2.49 5.95 -11.26
C LEU A 103 1.36 5.31 -12.05
N ILE A 104 1.04 4.06 -11.70
CA ILE A 104 -0.07 3.29 -12.27
C ILE A 104 -1.14 3.15 -11.18
N VAL A 105 -2.37 3.54 -11.48
CA VAL A 105 -3.48 3.44 -10.55
C VAL A 105 -4.50 2.44 -11.07
N ILE A 106 -4.86 1.47 -10.25
CA ILE A 106 -5.89 0.47 -10.54
C ILE A 106 -7.09 0.74 -9.65
N ASP A 107 -8.11 1.36 -10.24
CA ASP A 107 -9.37 1.66 -9.55
C ASP A 107 -10.48 1.84 -10.57
N PRO A 108 -11.60 1.09 -10.50
CA PRO A 108 -12.73 1.24 -11.42
C PRO A 108 -13.38 2.63 -11.36
N ARG A 109 -13.12 3.39 -10.29
CA ARG A 109 -13.62 4.75 -10.07
C ARG A 109 -12.62 5.83 -10.46
N SER A 110 -11.54 5.48 -11.15
CA SER A 110 -10.38 6.35 -11.41
C SER A 110 -10.73 7.69 -12.08
N LEU A 111 -11.79 7.74 -12.89
CA LEU A 111 -12.24 8.96 -13.55
C LEU A 111 -12.87 9.97 -12.60
N ASP A 112 -13.45 9.53 -11.48
CA ASP A 112 -14.19 10.37 -10.53
C ASP A 112 -13.38 10.72 -9.28
N ILE A 113 -12.32 9.96 -8.98
CA ILE A 113 -11.69 9.98 -7.66
C ILE A 113 -10.57 10.99 -7.56
N ASP A 114 -9.96 11.44 -8.67
CA ASP A 114 -8.73 12.17 -8.49
C ASP A 114 -8.34 13.20 -9.55
N GLY A 115 -8.81 14.40 -9.35
CA GLY A 115 -8.25 15.59 -10.02
C GLY A 115 -6.83 15.95 -9.57
N LYS A 116 -6.17 15.18 -8.71
CA LYS A 116 -4.82 15.42 -8.17
C LYS A 116 -3.84 14.26 -8.37
N ARG A 117 -4.28 13.10 -8.86
CA ARG A 117 -3.37 12.00 -9.14
C ARG A 117 -2.67 12.24 -10.46
N GLU A 118 -1.42 12.53 -10.38
CA GLU A 118 -0.50 12.61 -11.51
C GLU A 118 -0.16 11.20 -12.04
N GLY A 119 -1.15 10.28 -12.06
CA GLY A 119 -0.97 8.92 -12.56
C GLY A 119 -0.66 8.93 -14.05
N ASN A 120 0.41 8.24 -14.43
CA ASN A 120 0.79 8.07 -15.83
C ASN A 120 -0.14 7.09 -16.54
N LEU A 121 -0.71 6.13 -15.80
CA LEU A 121 -1.61 5.12 -16.33
C LEU A 121 -2.73 4.83 -15.32
N LEU A 122 -3.96 4.86 -15.81
CA LEU A 122 -5.17 4.53 -15.05
C LEU A 122 -5.79 3.26 -15.61
N LEU A 123 -5.98 2.26 -14.76
CA LEU A 123 -6.60 0.99 -15.09
C LEU A 123 -7.89 0.83 -14.31
N SER A 124 -8.97 0.50 -15.00
CA SER A 124 -10.26 0.24 -14.37
C SER A 124 -10.37 -1.17 -13.78
N THR A 125 -9.47 -2.08 -14.17
CA THR A 125 -9.48 -3.48 -13.74
C THR A 125 -8.07 -3.99 -13.46
N LEU A 126 -7.98 -5.03 -12.61
CA LEU A 126 -6.72 -5.76 -12.42
C LEU A 126 -6.32 -6.44 -13.75
N PRO A 127 -5.10 -6.20 -14.23
CA PRO A 127 -4.58 -6.86 -15.41
C PRO A 127 -4.56 -8.39 -15.26
N SER A 128 -5.07 -9.09 -16.25
CA SER A 128 -5.03 -10.56 -16.29
C SER A 128 -3.63 -11.09 -16.58
N GLN A 129 -2.86 -10.36 -17.38
CA GLN A 129 -1.48 -10.65 -17.73
C GLN A 129 -0.56 -9.56 -17.17
N VAL A 130 0.52 -9.99 -16.56
CA VAL A 130 1.55 -9.09 -16.02
C VAL A 130 2.92 -9.57 -16.50
N VAL A 131 3.67 -8.67 -17.10
CA VAL A 131 5.10 -8.85 -17.42
C VAL A 131 5.86 -7.82 -16.60
N SER A 132 6.63 -8.28 -15.65
CA SER A 132 7.38 -7.42 -14.74
C SER A 132 8.77 -7.98 -14.46
N GLU A 133 9.72 -7.10 -14.15
CA GLU A 133 11.00 -7.49 -13.59
C GLU A 133 10.87 -7.58 -12.07
N LYS A 134 11.57 -8.55 -11.49
CA LYS A 134 11.61 -8.71 -10.03
C LYS A 134 12.29 -7.50 -9.40
N THR A 135 11.65 -6.92 -8.38
CA THR A 135 12.32 -5.95 -7.49
C THR A 135 12.94 -6.67 -6.31
N ASP A 136 14.21 -6.39 -6.01
CA ASP A 136 14.85 -6.94 -4.82
C ASP A 136 14.20 -6.38 -3.54
N SER A 137 13.62 -7.26 -2.76
CA SER A 137 12.97 -6.92 -1.48
C SER A 137 13.90 -6.99 -0.27
N ASN A 138 15.17 -7.41 -0.43
CA ASN A 138 16.08 -7.64 0.71
C ASN A 138 16.36 -6.36 1.48
N ILE A 139 16.58 -5.24 0.79
CA ILE A 139 16.80 -3.95 1.46
C ILE A 139 15.54 -3.50 2.21
N TRP A 140 14.37 -3.70 1.63
CA TRP A 140 13.09 -3.40 2.26
C TRP A 140 12.89 -4.19 3.55
N GLN A 141 13.16 -5.50 3.48
CA GLN A 141 13.06 -6.37 4.66
C GLN A 141 14.06 -5.97 5.74
N LYS A 142 15.30 -5.67 5.37
CA LYS A 142 16.33 -5.21 6.31
C LYS A 142 15.91 -3.93 7.05
N VAL A 143 15.39 -2.93 6.33
CA VAL A 143 14.92 -1.68 6.95
C VAL A 143 13.69 -1.92 7.81
N SER A 144 12.76 -2.76 7.37
CA SER A 144 11.60 -3.20 8.15
C SER A 144 12.01 -3.87 9.47
N ASP A 145 12.97 -4.80 9.44
CA ASP A 145 13.47 -5.50 10.63
C ASP A 145 14.17 -4.54 11.61
N LEU A 146 14.94 -3.58 11.11
CA LEU A 146 15.56 -2.54 11.94
C LEU A 146 14.49 -1.65 12.60
N THR A 147 13.44 -1.32 11.88
CA THR A 147 12.31 -0.56 12.40
C THR A 147 11.56 -1.36 13.46
N ALA A 148 11.29 -2.64 13.20
CA ALA A 148 10.63 -3.54 14.15
C ALA A 148 11.38 -3.60 15.49
N LYS A 149 12.73 -3.72 15.47
CA LYS A 149 13.53 -3.70 16.69
C LYS A 149 13.40 -2.41 17.49
N LYS A 150 13.28 -1.26 16.82
CA LYS A 150 13.09 0.04 17.50
C LYS A 150 11.72 0.14 18.19
N ILE A 151 10.69 -0.47 17.64
CA ILE A 151 9.33 -0.42 18.20
C ILE A 151 9.02 -1.55 19.19
N GLU A 152 9.89 -2.55 19.33
CA GLU A 152 9.72 -3.63 20.32
C GLU A 152 9.62 -3.13 21.77
N ASN A 153 10.22 -2.00 22.08
CA ASN A 153 10.26 -1.40 23.43
C ASN A 153 9.29 -0.23 23.60
N LEU A 154 8.19 -0.21 22.85
CA LEU A 154 7.17 0.81 23.02
C LEU A 154 6.62 0.79 24.45
N GLN A 155 6.67 1.94 25.11
CA GLN A 155 6.02 2.15 26.40
C GLN A 155 4.50 2.21 26.21
N TRP A 156 3.75 2.15 27.30
CA TRP A 156 2.30 2.29 27.28
C TRP A 156 1.86 3.52 26.47
N SER A 157 1.18 3.28 25.37
CA SER A 157 0.78 4.28 24.37
C SER A 157 -0.34 3.74 23.49
N GLU A 158 -0.98 4.58 22.68
CA GLU A 158 -2.00 4.16 21.70
C GLU A 158 -1.45 3.12 20.74
N GLN A 159 -0.20 3.27 20.29
CA GLN A 159 0.49 2.32 19.41
C GLN A 159 0.71 0.96 20.07
N PHE A 160 1.12 0.96 21.34
CA PHE A 160 1.26 -0.26 22.14
C PHE A 160 -0.09 -0.98 22.27
N VAL A 161 -1.15 -0.27 22.58
CA VAL A 161 -2.51 -0.83 22.70
C VAL A 161 -2.95 -1.42 21.36
N THR A 162 -2.72 -0.72 20.25
CA THR A 162 -3.04 -1.22 18.92
C THR A 162 -2.30 -2.53 18.61
N LEU A 163 -1.00 -2.60 18.93
CA LEU A 163 -0.20 -3.83 18.77
C LEU A 163 -0.76 -4.99 19.58
N GLU A 164 -1.05 -4.77 20.86
CA GLU A 164 -1.53 -5.84 21.76
C GLU A 164 -2.93 -6.33 21.37
N ILE A 165 -3.83 -5.43 20.98
CA ILE A 165 -5.14 -5.81 20.47
C ILE A 165 -4.98 -6.67 19.20
N THR A 166 -4.21 -6.21 18.22
CA THR A 166 -4.09 -6.92 16.94
C THR A 166 -3.36 -8.24 17.06
N LYS A 167 -2.45 -8.42 18.01
CA LYS A 167 -1.83 -9.71 18.34
C LYS A 167 -2.83 -10.70 18.95
N SER A 168 -3.77 -10.19 19.75
CA SER A 168 -4.70 -11.02 20.54
C SER A 168 -5.93 -11.46 19.75
N ILE A 169 -6.23 -10.83 18.61
CA ILE A 169 -7.40 -11.18 17.79
C ILE A 169 -7.19 -12.54 17.13
N PRO A 170 -8.10 -13.52 17.32
CA PRO A 170 -8.01 -14.81 16.65
C PRO A 170 -8.14 -14.68 15.12
N ASN A 171 -7.59 -15.65 14.40
CA ASN A 171 -7.86 -15.77 12.96
C ASN A 171 -9.36 -15.98 12.70
N SER A 172 -9.81 -15.59 11.52
CA SER A 172 -11.22 -15.62 11.10
C SER A 172 -12.13 -14.68 11.92
N SER A 173 -11.52 -13.65 12.53
CA SER A 173 -12.26 -12.57 13.19
C SER A 173 -12.36 -11.36 12.30
N ALA A 174 -13.31 -10.48 12.60
CA ALA A 174 -13.42 -9.15 11.98
C ALA A 174 -12.94 -8.07 12.97
N LEU A 175 -12.23 -7.08 12.44
CA LEU A 175 -11.80 -5.91 13.20
C LEU A 175 -12.31 -4.64 12.51
N PHE A 176 -13.09 -3.85 13.22
CA PHE A 176 -13.46 -2.51 12.78
C PHE A 176 -12.50 -1.48 13.38
N VAL A 177 -11.79 -0.78 12.52
CA VAL A 177 -10.81 0.24 12.92
C VAL A 177 -11.41 1.63 12.72
N GLY A 178 -11.50 2.39 13.81
CA GLY A 178 -11.99 3.77 13.78
C GLY A 178 -11.11 4.67 12.91
N SER A 179 -11.71 5.71 12.36
CA SER A 179 -10.98 6.72 11.57
C SER A 179 -9.92 7.47 12.39
N SER A 180 -9.11 8.29 11.73
CA SER A 180 -8.07 9.12 12.31
C SER A 180 -6.84 8.34 12.78
N ARG A 181 -6.50 8.34 14.05
CA ARG A 181 -5.28 7.75 14.61
C ARG A 181 -5.24 6.23 14.55
N PRO A 182 -6.30 5.51 14.96
CA PRO A 182 -6.27 4.04 14.98
C PRO A 182 -5.89 3.41 13.64
N VAL A 183 -6.40 3.94 12.53
CA VAL A 183 -6.06 3.43 11.19
C VAL A 183 -4.58 3.61 10.88
N ARG A 184 -4.01 4.75 11.26
CA ARG A 184 -2.58 5.03 11.04
C ARG A 184 -1.69 4.17 11.93
N ASP A 185 -2.13 3.89 13.17
CA ASP A 185 -1.40 3.04 14.09
C ASP A 185 -1.42 1.58 13.60
N VAL A 186 -2.52 1.09 13.02
CA VAL A 186 -2.58 -0.22 12.35
C VAL A 186 -1.60 -0.26 11.17
N GLU A 187 -1.64 0.70 10.26
CA GLU A 187 -0.76 0.77 9.10
C GLU A 187 0.73 0.80 9.50
N ALA A 188 1.06 1.62 10.49
CA ALA A 188 2.45 1.89 10.84
C ALA A 188 3.06 0.82 11.76
N PHE A 189 2.31 0.34 12.74
CA PHE A 189 2.87 -0.45 13.84
C PHE A 189 2.51 -1.93 13.79
N CYS A 190 1.41 -2.34 13.11
CA CYS A 190 1.04 -3.74 13.08
C CYS A 190 1.95 -4.55 12.14
N LYS A 191 2.22 -5.80 12.56
CA LYS A 191 2.92 -6.75 11.70
C LYS A 191 1.96 -7.34 10.67
N PRO A 192 2.41 -7.54 9.43
CA PRO A 192 1.63 -8.21 8.41
C PRO A 192 1.18 -9.60 8.85
N ARG A 193 -0.07 -9.89 8.61
CA ARG A 193 -0.66 -11.21 8.84
C ARG A 193 -1.86 -11.41 7.90
N GLY A 194 -2.36 -12.61 7.81
CA GLY A 194 -3.60 -12.91 7.12
C GLY A 194 -4.67 -13.39 8.10
N GLY A 195 -5.86 -13.68 7.57
CA GLY A 195 -6.93 -14.33 8.34
C GLY A 195 -7.81 -13.40 9.17
N LEU A 196 -7.70 -12.08 8.98
CA LEU A 196 -8.63 -11.10 9.54
C LEU A 196 -9.42 -10.42 8.44
N GLU A 197 -10.66 -10.05 8.73
CA GLU A 197 -11.44 -9.12 7.92
C GLU A 197 -11.35 -7.73 8.55
N ILE A 198 -10.78 -6.77 7.81
CA ILE A 198 -10.56 -5.41 8.31
C ILE A 198 -11.56 -4.46 7.66
N PHE A 199 -12.25 -3.71 8.50
CA PHE A 199 -13.14 -2.64 8.11
C PHE A 199 -12.67 -1.32 8.71
N ALA A 200 -12.78 -0.23 7.97
CA ALA A 200 -12.45 1.10 8.47
C ALA A 200 -13.40 2.15 7.89
N ASN A 201 -13.79 3.12 8.70
CA ASN A 201 -14.66 4.22 8.28
C ASN A 201 -13.85 5.42 7.74
N ARG A 202 -12.92 5.17 6.84
CA ARG A 202 -12.12 6.23 6.24
C ARG A 202 -12.94 7.21 5.41
N GLY A 203 -12.58 8.49 5.52
CA GLY A 203 -13.27 9.55 4.80
C GLY A 203 -14.56 10.05 5.46
N LEU A 204 -14.94 9.47 6.60
CA LEU A 204 -16.09 9.89 7.40
C LEU A 204 -15.67 10.56 8.71
N ALA A 205 -14.46 11.10 8.79
CA ALA A 205 -14.06 11.95 9.89
C ALA A 205 -14.73 13.31 9.70
N GLY A 206 -15.82 13.52 10.43
CA GLY A 206 -16.50 14.79 10.49
C GLY A 206 -15.74 15.83 11.32
#